data_c1e680e3a50ddf71d92084183d99f525
#
_entry.id   c1e680e3a50ddf71d92084183d99f525
#
_cell.length_a   1.000
_cell.length_b   1.000
_cell.length_c   1.000
_cell.angle_alpha   90.00
_cell.angle_beta   90.00
_cell.angle_gamma   90.00
#
_symmetry.space_group_name_H-M   'P 1'
#
loop_
_entity.id
_entity.type
_entity.pdbx_description
1 polymer ?
#
loop_
_entity_poly.entity_id
_entity_poly.type
_entity_poly.pdbx_seq_one_letter_code
_entity_poly.pdbx_strand_id
1 'polypeptide(L)'
;QRQMCIRDRSINMLQSPEIQKRKTPVKITFAFLRTTQNYTRMRSLLEEYERYSNGKVKVEYVDPLRQPNKAREISNIYGIEFKKNLVIIDAREDTEKALKTFEGTQADAAHVRILPGDAFVVYAPGPDGKSMKAVALQIEDMMTAGIYGAANGEPRKIYIAADKSNFNESLSNNQEESIFTTLGKICRSVNLQLVPIRMSGLEEIPEDAAGFMIIGSKYDLSPQEAEVLQRYWARPNAAILIMLEPQNDTPKQLYRFLREQGLRPQNDRVMLRNRGNRSVFEINSIFAPSLNCTREFWNSSTGLEGESISLILDSDNAAMEQKRITPYPLLVTTEDYYGETKYNQFPAQFDAREDNPGPLMIGAALIRGNAGDVNQNKTTGRLVLLGNTCLLYTSPSPRDCS
;
A
#
# COMPACT_ATOMS: atom_id res chain seq x y z
N GLN A 1 3.90 18.05 26.27
CA GLN A 1 4.07 16.65 25.86
C GLN A 1 2.74 16.21 25.20
N ARG A 2 2.65 16.22 23.86
CA ARG A 2 1.49 15.61 23.17
C ARG A 2 1.59 14.11 23.38
N GLN A 3 0.65 13.55 24.11
CA GLN A 3 0.44 12.10 24.20
C GLN A 3 0.22 11.61 22.77
N MET A 4 1.05 10.69 22.31
CA MET A 4 0.91 10.08 21.00
C MET A 4 -0.25 9.08 21.10
N CYS A 5 -1.43 9.52 20.67
CA CYS A 5 -2.57 8.62 20.52
C CYS A 5 -2.29 7.66 19.36
N ILE A 6 -2.60 6.39 19.57
CA ILE A 6 -2.63 5.39 18.51
C ILE A 6 -3.68 5.80 17.46
N ARG A 7 -3.37 5.61 16.17
CA ARG A 7 -4.28 5.99 15.07
C ARG A 7 -5.50 5.06 15.02
N ASP A 8 -6.62 5.58 14.55
CA ASP A 8 -7.88 4.81 14.41
C ASP A 8 -7.69 3.53 13.59
N ARG A 9 -6.83 3.55 12.57
CA ARG A 9 -6.46 2.37 11.78
C ARG A 9 -5.89 1.25 12.65
N SER A 10 -4.99 1.57 13.58
CA SER A 10 -4.37 0.60 14.48
C SER A 10 -5.38 0.10 15.51
N ILE A 11 -6.26 0.96 16.01
CA ILE A 11 -7.35 0.60 16.91
C ILE A 11 -8.31 -0.36 16.19
N ASN A 12 -8.74 -0.03 14.97
CA ASN A 12 -9.62 -0.86 14.16
C ASN A 12 -9.01 -2.26 13.90
N MET A 13 -7.70 -2.32 13.64
CA MET A 13 -6.99 -3.59 13.49
C MET A 13 -7.02 -4.41 14.79
N LEU A 14 -6.72 -3.78 15.94
CA LEU A 14 -6.73 -4.46 17.22
C LEU A 14 -8.11 -4.96 17.63
N GLN A 15 -9.17 -4.28 17.19
CA GLN A 15 -10.55 -4.64 17.43
C GLN A 15 -11.15 -5.55 16.33
N SER A 16 -10.36 -5.87 15.30
CA SER A 16 -10.80 -6.72 14.20
C SER A 16 -11.12 -8.15 14.66
N PRO A 17 -12.02 -8.87 13.95
CA PRO A 17 -12.35 -10.26 14.28
C PRO A 17 -11.12 -11.19 14.32
N GLU A 18 -10.12 -10.92 13.50
CA GLU A 18 -8.87 -11.70 13.41
C GLU A 18 -8.08 -11.65 14.73
N ILE A 19 -8.13 -10.53 15.43
CA ILE A 19 -7.49 -10.36 16.73
C ILE A 19 -8.43 -10.77 17.87
N GLN A 20 -9.69 -10.32 17.86
CA GLN A 20 -10.61 -10.48 18.97
C GLN A 20 -11.08 -11.93 19.17
N LYS A 21 -11.20 -12.74 18.09
CA LYS A 21 -11.60 -14.16 18.17
C LYS A 21 -10.45 -15.10 18.57
N ARG A 22 -9.23 -14.62 18.72
CA ARG A 22 -8.08 -15.45 19.12
C ARG A 22 -8.31 -16.04 20.52
N LYS A 23 -7.99 -17.33 20.68
CA LYS A 23 -8.02 -18.01 21.99
C LYS A 23 -6.87 -17.56 22.87
N THR A 24 -5.69 -17.38 22.27
CA THR A 24 -4.48 -16.94 22.95
C THR A 24 -4.10 -15.53 22.53
N PRO A 25 -3.63 -14.68 23.44
CA PRO A 25 -3.17 -13.34 23.08
C PRO A 25 -1.90 -13.40 22.22
N VAL A 26 -1.73 -12.39 21.36
CA VAL A 26 -0.47 -12.14 20.69
C VAL A 26 0.54 -11.67 21.73
N LYS A 27 1.66 -12.37 21.84
CA LYS A 27 2.74 -12.03 22.77
C LYS A 27 3.77 -11.15 22.06
N ILE A 28 4.08 -9.99 22.64
CA ILE A 28 5.11 -9.09 22.15
C ILE A 28 6.24 -9.08 23.18
N THR A 29 7.46 -9.41 22.75
CA THR A 29 8.66 -9.23 23.54
C THR A 29 9.41 -8.00 23.04
N PHE A 30 9.39 -6.93 23.81
CA PHE A 30 10.09 -5.68 23.54
C PHE A 30 11.46 -5.70 24.19
N ALA A 31 12.46 -6.14 23.45
CA ALA A 31 13.83 -6.31 23.93
C ALA A 31 14.71 -5.13 23.54
N PHE A 32 14.70 -4.10 24.36
CA PHE A 32 15.43 -2.84 24.15
C PHE A 32 16.21 -2.40 25.36
N LEU A 33 17.37 -1.81 25.12
CA LEU A 33 18.09 -1.10 26.16
C LEU A 33 17.31 0.15 26.58
N ARG A 34 17.13 0.37 27.88
CA ARG A 34 16.40 1.55 28.39
C ARG A 34 17.03 2.88 28.04
N THR A 35 18.33 2.87 27.68
CA THR A 35 19.09 4.04 27.21
C THR A 35 18.86 4.37 25.74
N THR A 36 18.12 3.53 25.01
CA THR A 36 17.86 3.74 23.59
C THR A 36 17.00 4.99 23.37
N GLN A 37 17.40 5.80 22.41
CA GLN A 37 16.59 6.93 21.97
C GLN A 37 15.17 6.45 21.59
N ASN A 38 14.15 7.19 22.01
CA ASN A 38 12.74 6.84 21.81
C ASN A 38 12.20 5.61 22.58
N TYR A 39 12.97 5.00 23.51
CA TYR A 39 12.49 3.89 24.33
C TYR A 39 11.15 4.19 24.99
N THR A 40 11.04 5.33 25.69
CA THR A 40 9.83 5.75 26.39
C THR A 40 8.64 5.90 25.44
N ARG A 41 8.89 6.47 24.24
CA ARG A 41 7.84 6.67 23.23
C ARG A 41 7.33 5.35 22.69
N MET A 42 8.24 4.40 22.40
CA MET A 42 7.87 3.06 21.94
C MET A 42 7.10 2.30 23.02
N ARG A 43 7.54 2.40 24.26
CA ARG A 43 6.88 1.76 25.40
C ARG A 43 5.44 2.29 25.58
N SER A 44 5.25 3.62 25.57
CA SER A 44 3.92 4.22 25.72
C SER A 44 2.98 3.76 24.60
N LEU A 45 3.48 3.66 23.37
CA LEU A 45 2.71 3.14 22.24
C LEU A 45 2.29 1.68 22.46
N LEU A 46 3.18 0.83 22.93
CA LEU A 46 2.88 -0.58 23.23
C LEU A 46 1.86 -0.74 24.36
N GLU A 47 1.90 0.13 25.37
CA GLU A 47 0.89 0.18 26.44
C GLU A 47 -0.50 0.51 25.88
N GLU A 48 -0.59 1.38 24.85
CA GLU A 48 -1.83 1.65 24.13
C GLU A 48 -2.33 0.41 23.35
N TYR A 49 -1.42 -0.35 22.71
CA TYR A 49 -1.79 -1.60 22.03
C TYR A 49 -2.38 -2.63 23.00
N GLU A 50 -1.79 -2.81 24.19
CA GLU A 50 -2.36 -3.66 25.21
C GLU A 50 -3.77 -3.20 25.61
N ARG A 51 -3.94 -1.90 25.84
CA ARG A 51 -5.20 -1.31 26.27
C ARG A 51 -6.32 -1.49 25.23
N TYR A 52 -6.06 -1.13 23.98
CA TYR A 52 -7.08 -1.19 22.91
C TYR A 52 -7.35 -2.60 22.38
N SER A 53 -6.48 -3.57 22.64
CA SER A 53 -6.67 -4.95 22.22
C SER A 53 -7.62 -5.77 23.11
N ASN A 54 -8.14 -5.21 24.20
CA ASN A 54 -8.96 -5.92 25.17
C ASN A 54 -8.25 -7.18 25.73
N GLY A 55 -6.93 -7.09 25.97
CA GLY A 55 -6.11 -8.19 26.48
C GLY A 55 -5.71 -9.23 25.45
N LYS A 56 -6.00 -9.00 24.16
CA LYS A 56 -5.58 -9.88 23.05
C LYS A 56 -4.14 -9.62 22.58
N VAL A 57 -3.51 -8.56 23.03
CA VAL A 57 -2.08 -8.30 22.90
C VAL A 57 -1.49 -8.18 24.29
N LYS A 58 -0.35 -8.81 24.55
CA LYS A 58 0.41 -8.72 25.81
C LYS A 58 1.86 -8.39 25.53
N VAL A 59 2.40 -7.42 26.24
CA VAL A 59 3.78 -6.95 26.05
C VAL A 59 4.66 -7.33 27.25
N GLU A 60 5.77 -7.97 26.95
CA GLU A 60 6.84 -8.25 27.90
C GLU A 60 8.04 -7.33 27.59
N TYR A 61 8.45 -6.53 28.57
CA TYR A 61 9.56 -5.60 28.44
C TYR A 61 10.84 -6.22 29.00
N VAL A 62 11.86 -6.38 28.16
CA VAL A 62 13.13 -7.00 28.51
C VAL A 62 14.28 -6.04 28.20
N ASP A 63 15.11 -5.77 29.18
CA ASP A 63 16.40 -5.10 28.98
C ASP A 63 17.50 -6.17 28.95
N PRO A 64 18.09 -6.50 27.80
CA PRO A 64 19.04 -7.60 27.70
C PRO A 64 20.28 -7.47 28.59
N LEU A 65 20.70 -6.25 28.89
CA LEU A 65 21.83 -6.00 29.77
C LEU A 65 21.48 -6.13 31.26
N ARG A 66 20.26 -5.75 31.63
CA ARG A 66 19.81 -5.80 33.03
C ARG A 66 19.18 -7.14 33.39
N GLN A 67 18.69 -7.87 32.40
CA GLN A 67 18.01 -9.16 32.56
C GLN A 67 18.65 -10.25 31.70
N PRO A 68 19.95 -10.57 31.90
CA PRO A 68 20.69 -11.47 31.02
C PRO A 68 20.13 -12.91 31.01
N ASN A 69 19.59 -13.37 32.10
CA ASN A 69 18.98 -14.70 32.19
C ASN A 69 17.71 -14.78 31.34
N LYS A 70 16.86 -13.75 31.39
CA LYS A 70 15.65 -13.65 30.57
C LYS A 70 15.98 -13.51 29.11
N ALA A 71 16.99 -12.70 28.78
CA ALA A 71 17.47 -12.58 27.40
C ALA A 71 17.97 -13.92 26.86
N ARG A 72 18.70 -14.71 27.65
CA ARG A 72 19.17 -16.04 27.28
C ARG A 72 18.00 -17.03 27.05
N GLU A 73 16.99 -17.01 27.92
CA GLU A 73 15.78 -17.81 27.75
C GLU A 73 15.10 -17.49 26.42
N ILE A 74 14.89 -16.22 26.08
CA ILE A 74 14.29 -15.77 24.84
C ILE A 74 15.17 -16.15 23.63
N SER A 75 16.51 -15.98 23.75
CA SER A 75 17.45 -16.42 22.72
C SER A 75 17.29 -17.90 22.40
N ASN A 76 17.15 -18.72 23.42
CA ASN A 76 16.98 -20.18 23.25
C ASN A 76 15.63 -20.53 22.59
N ILE A 77 14.56 -19.81 22.96
CA ILE A 77 13.21 -20.05 22.40
C ILE A 77 13.17 -19.71 20.91
N TYR A 78 13.75 -18.57 20.50
CA TYR A 78 13.60 -18.06 19.13
C TYR A 78 14.85 -18.27 18.26
N GLY A 79 15.91 -18.88 18.78
CA GLY A 79 17.15 -19.11 18.05
C GLY A 79 17.87 -17.81 17.64
N ILE A 80 17.75 -16.75 18.43
CA ILE A 80 18.28 -15.43 18.11
C ILE A 80 19.38 -15.00 19.07
N GLU A 81 20.24 -14.10 18.63
CA GLU A 81 21.22 -13.44 19.48
C GLU A 81 20.85 -11.96 19.68
N PHE A 82 20.87 -11.50 20.94
CA PHE A 82 20.63 -10.08 21.28
C PHE A 82 21.88 -9.19 21.00
N LYS A 83 22.28 -9.08 19.73
CA LYS A 83 23.32 -8.14 19.30
C LYS A 83 22.80 -6.71 19.13
N LYS A 84 21.48 -6.56 18.95
CA LYS A 84 20.77 -5.29 18.72
C LYS A 84 19.42 -5.31 19.44
N ASN A 85 18.84 -4.12 19.63
CA ASN A 85 17.46 -4.00 20.06
C ASN A 85 16.52 -4.67 19.04
N LEU A 86 15.48 -5.36 19.49
CA LEU A 86 14.51 -6.02 18.63
C LEU A 86 13.14 -6.16 19.31
N VAL A 87 12.13 -6.40 18.50
CA VAL A 87 10.80 -6.77 18.94
C VAL A 87 10.47 -8.14 18.36
N ILE A 88 9.99 -9.05 19.21
CA ILE A 88 9.45 -10.34 18.78
C ILE A 88 7.94 -10.29 18.97
N ILE A 89 7.20 -10.61 17.92
CA ILE A 89 5.74 -10.73 17.93
C ILE A 89 5.40 -12.19 17.66
N ASP A 90 4.83 -12.85 18.63
CA ASP A 90 4.47 -14.27 18.58
C ASP A 90 2.97 -14.44 18.72
N ALA A 91 2.34 -14.90 17.66
CA ALA A 91 0.91 -15.15 17.58
C ALA A 91 0.55 -16.64 17.43
N ARG A 92 1.45 -17.56 17.75
CA ARG A 92 1.16 -18.99 17.76
C ARG A 92 0.04 -19.32 18.74
N GLU A 93 -0.85 -20.22 18.38
CA GLU A 93 -2.04 -20.51 19.22
C GLU A 93 -1.77 -21.51 20.35
N ASP A 94 -0.78 -22.36 20.21
CA ASP A 94 -0.45 -23.39 21.19
C ASP A 94 0.68 -22.92 22.12
N THR A 95 0.32 -22.19 23.16
CA THR A 95 1.26 -21.52 24.06
C THR A 95 2.10 -22.47 24.90
N GLU A 96 1.65 -23.67 25.24
CA GLU A 96 2.46 -24.60 26.05
C GLU A 96 3.53 -25.34 25.22
N LYS A 97 3.24 -25.66 23.97
CA LYS A 97 4.23 -26.18 23.02
C LYS A 97 5.09 -25.06 22.41
N ALA A 98 4.48 -23.90 22.14
CA ALA A 98 5.12 -22.74 21.56
C ALA A 98 6.25 -22.17 22.42
N LEU A 99 6.18 -22.33 23.75
CA LEU A 99 7.23 -21.89 24.67
C LEU A 99 8.45 -22.84 24.71
N LYS A 100 8.38 -24.01 24.09
CA LYS A 100 9.47 -25.01 24.23
C LYS A 100 10.60 -24.86 23.23
N THR A 101 10.33 -24.50 22.01
CA THR A 101 11.35 -24.15 20.98
C THR A 101 10.69 -23.62 19.71
N PHE A 102 11.27 -22.59 19.13
CA PHE A 102 10.96 -22.20 17.75
C PHE A 102 11.73 -23.17 16.84
N GLU A 103 11.07 -24.21 16.37
CA GLU A 103 11.72 -25.24 15.54
C GLU A 103 12.01 -24.77 14.10
N GLY A 104 11.69 -23.50 13.79
CA GLY A 104 11.91 -22.95 12.45
C GLY A 104 11.04 -23.59 11.37
N THR A 105 9.97 -24.29 11.75
CA THR A 105 9.01 -24.83 10.79
C THR A 105 8.34 -23.70 10.01
N GLN A 106 7.88 -23.95 8.80
CA GLN A 106 7.17 -22.96 7.98
C GLN A 106 5.93 -22.41 8.72
N ALA A 107 5.24 -23.24 9.48
CA ALA A 107 4.09 -22.86 10.30
C ALA A 107 4.47 -21.91 11.44
N ASP A 108 5.61 -22.16 12.12
CA ASP A 108 6.11 -21.28 13.17
C ASP A 108 6.56 -19.93 12.60
N ALA A 109 7.26 -19.94 11.47
CA ALA A 109 7.70 -18.74 10.79
C ALA A 109 6.53 -17.88 10.31
N ALA A 110 5.38 -18.48 10.00
CA ALA A 110 4.18 -17.77 9.58
C ALA A 110 3.58 -16.90 10.70
N HIS A 111 3.69 -17.33 11.96
CA HIS A 111 3.06 -16.68 13.11
C HIS A 111 4.03 -15.96 14.04
N VAL A 112 5.30 -15.89 13.70
CA VAL A 112 6.33 -15.16 14.45
C VAL A 112 6.94 -14.07 13.57
N ARG A 113 7.10 -12.87 14.11
CA ARG A 113 7.79 -11.76 13.45
C ARG A 113 8.89 -11.25 14.37
N ILE A 114 10.09 -11.10 13.82
CA ILE A 114 11.24 -10.52 14.52
C ILE A 114 11.58 -9.22 13.82
N LEU A 115 11.36 -8.10 14.48
CA LEU A 115 11.57 -6.76 13.95
C LEU A 115 12.83 -6.17 14.58
N PRO A 116 13.89 -5.90 13.81
CA PRO A 116 15.08 -5.25 14.34
C PRO A 116 14.78 -3.80 14.72
N GLY A 117 15.45 -3.31 15.77
CA GLY A 117 15.19 -1.97 16.32
C GLY A 117 15.48 -0.82 15.34
N ASP A 118 16.39 -1.02 14.40
CA ASP A 118 16.70 -0.07 13.34
C ASP A 118 15.56 0.03 12.28
N ALA A 119 14.73 -0.98 12.13
CA ALA A 119 13.57 -0.94 11.24
C ALA A 119 12.49 0.08 11.67
N PHE A 120 12.51 0.55 12.92
CA PHE A 120 11.55 1.54 13.43
C PHE A 120 11.91 2.98 13.11
N VAL A 121 13.09 3.21 12.52
CA VAL A 121 13.60 4.55 12.20
C VAL A 121 13.80 4.67 10.70
N VAL A 122 13.24 5.72 10.12
CA VAL A 122 13.50 6.08 8.72
C VAL A 122 14.70 7.02 8.69
N TYR A 123 15.71 6.67 7.90
CA TYR A 123 16.90 7.48 7.69
C TYR A 123 16.88 8.07 6.28
N ALA A 124 17.29 9.32 6.16
CA ALA A 124 17.51 9.97 4.87
C ALA A 124 18.91 10.60 4.83
N PRO A 125 19.51 10.80 3.63
CA PRO A 125 20.78 11.49 3.49
C PRO A 125 20.70 12.90 4.10
N GLY A 126 21.71 13.25 4.86
CA GLY A 126 21.85 14.60 5.40
C GLY A 126 22.22 15.63 4.30
N PRO A 127 22.16 16.95 4.59
CA PRO A 127 22.48 18.01 3.63
C PRO A 127 23.91 17.92 3.06
N ASP A 128 24.79 17.20 3.75
CA ASP A 128 26.19 16.95 3.36
C ASP A 128 26.33 15.75 2.40
N GLY A 129 25.23 15.02 2.12
CA GLY A 129 25.22 13.82 1.27
C GLY A 129 26.07 12.65 1.80
N LYS A 130 26.70 12.79 2.97
CA LYS A 130 27.63 11.80 3.55
C LYS A 130 27.13 11.17 4.84
N SER A 131 26.22 11.85 5.55
CA SER A 131 25.63 11.35 6.80
C SER A 131 24.18 10.93 6.58
N MET A 132 23.77 9.86 7.27
CA MET A 132 22.35 9.46 7.33
C MET A 132 21.73 10.05 8.59
N LYS A 133 20.62 10.78 8.45
CA LYS A 133 19.89 11.36 9.58
C LYS A 133 18.55 10.67 9.75
N ALA A 134 18.17 10.38 10.99
CA ALA A 134 16.85 9.91 11.32
C ALA A 134 15.83 11.03 11.04
N VAL A 135 14.92 10.80 10.07
CA VAL A 135 13.92 11.78 9.60
C VAL A 135 12.54 11.47 10.09
N ALA A 136 12.22 10.20 10.34
CA ALA A 136 10.91 9.80 10.83
C ALA A 136 10.97 8.54 11.70
N LEU A 137 9.92 8.30 12.49
CA LEU A 137 9.69 7.09 13.26
C LEU A 137 8.44 6.41 12.73
N GLN A 138 8.57 5.14 12.31
CA GLN A 138 7.48 4.32 11.80
C GLN A 138 7.08 3.21 12.78
N ILE A 139 7.10 3.51 14.07
CA ILE A 139 6.89 2.53 15.14
C ILE A 139 5.49 1.92 15.04
N GLU A 140 4.47 2.77 14.91
CA GLU A 140 3.07 2.34 14.85
C GLU A 140 2.79 1.48 13.62
N ASP A 141 3.24 1.90 12.45
CA ASP A 141 3.01 1.17 11.20
C ASP A 141 3.68 -0.21 11.25
N MET A 142 4.93 -0.29 11.73
CA MET A 142 5.66 -1.54 11.86
C MET A 142 5.03 -2.48 12.89
N MET A 143 4.60 -1.96 14.04
CA MET A 143 3.95 -2.76 15.09
C MET A 143 2.57 -3.27 14.63
N THR A 144 1.74 -2.40 14.04
CA THR A 144 0.43 -2.79 13.50
C THR A 144 0.57 -3.88 12.44
N ALA A 145 1.48 -3.68 11.48
CA ALA A 145 1.77 -4.66 10.44
C ALA A 145 2.31 -5.98 11.00
N GLY A 146 3.22 -5.90 11.97
CA GLY A 146 3.80 -7.07 12.61
C GLY A 146 2.77 -7.90 13.38
N ILE A 147 1.90 -7.26 14.16
CA ILE A 147 0.81 -7.93 14.89
C ILE A 147 -0.19 -8.56 13.93
N TYR A 148 -0.64 -7.80 12.92
CA TYR A 148 -1.57 -8.29 11.92
C TYR A 148 -0.98 -9.45 11.13
N GLY A 149 0.28 -9.34 10.69
CA GLY A 149 0.98 -10.38 9.96
C GLY A 149 1.19 -11.65 10.79
N ALA A 150 1.57 -11.53 12.05
CA ALA A 150 1.72 -12.68 12.94
C ALA A 150 0.37 -13.36 13.23
N ALA A 151 -0.70 -12.58 13.45
CA ALA A 151 -2.03 -13.09 13.73
C ALA A 151 -2.66 -13.85 12.55
N ASN A 152 -2.43 -13.39 11.32
CA ASN A 152 -2.99 -13.98 10.11
C ASN A 152 -2.11 -15.08 9.48
N GLY A 153 -0.84 -15.19 9.89
CA GLY A 153 0.10 -16.21 9.41
C GLY A 153 0.68 -15.89 8.03
N GLU A 154 0.60 -16.80 7.07
CA GLU A 154 1.22 -16.63 5.76
C GLU A 154 0.68 -15.41 5.00
N PRO A 155 1.58 -14.61 4.37
CA PRO A 155 1.17 -13.46 3.60
C PRO A 155 0.39 -13.89 2.35
N ARG A 156 -0.69 -13.16 2.04
CA ARG A 156 -1.42 -13.36 0.79
C ARG A 156 -0.60 -12.80 -0.38
N LYS A 157 -0.62 -13.49 -1.50
CA LYS A 157 0.18 -13.12 -2.67
C LYS A 157 -0.53 -12.09 -3.54
N ILE A 158 0.20 -11.03 -3.86
CA ILE A 158 -0.18 -10.06 -4.89
C ILE A 158 0.77 -10.24 -6.06
N TYR A 159 0.23 -10.62 -7.20
CA TYR A 159 1.01 -10.79 -8.42
C TYR A 159 1.14 -9.46 -9.18
N ILE A 160 2.34 -9.16 -9.69
CA ILE A 160 2.59 -8.00 -10.53
C ILE A 160 3.11 -8.43 -11.89
N ALA A 161 2.51 -7.90 -12.96
CA ALA A 161 2.91 -8.16 -14.33
C ALA A 161 4.29 -7.57 -14.63
N ALA A 162 5.34 -8.38 -14.50
CA ALA A 162 6.73 -7.93 -14.60
C ALA A 162 7.13 -7.49 -15.99
N ASP A 163 6.58 -8.12 -17.04
CA ASP A 163 6.84 -7.80 -18.44
C ASP A 163 5.93 -6.71 -19.01
N LYS A 164 4.96 -6.24 -18.24
CA LYS A 164 4.03 -5.17 -18.64
C LYS A 164 4.19 -3.91 -17.80
N SER A 165 4.80 -4.02 -16.62
CA SER A 165 4.98 -2.90 -15.70
C SER A 165 6.31 -2.19 -15.91
N ASN A 166 6.32 -0.88 -15.69
CA ASN A 166 7.51 -0.03 -15.76
C ASN A 166 8.08 0.19 -14.35
N PHE A 167 8.89 -0.75 -13.84
CA PHE A 167 9.50 -0.62 -12.52
C PHE A 167 11.01 -0.86 -12.50
N ASN A 168 11.63 -1.01 -13.69
CA ASN A 168 13.07 -1.23 -13.83
C ASN A 168 13.87 0.04 -14.13
N GLU A 169 13.23 1.17 -14.34
CA GLU A 169 13.95 2.42 -14.55
C GLU A 169 14.36 2.99 -13.19
N SER A 170 15.63 2.79 -12.85
CA SER A 170 16.29 3.60 -11.83
C SER A 170 16.18 5.05 -12.27
N LEU A 171 15.33 5.82 -11.60
CA LEU A 171 15.37 7.27 -11.71
C LEU A 171 16.70 7.72 -11.09
N SER A 172 17.65 8.03 -11.98
CA SER A 172 18.96 8.64 -11.68
C SER A 172 19.99 7.84 -10.87
N ASN A 173 21.25 8.16 -11.12
CA ASN A 173 22.52 7.56 -10.64
C ASN A 173 22.77 7.56 -9.12
N ASN A 174 21.78 7.81 -8.27
CA ASN A 174 21.87 7.78 -6.82
C ASN A 174 20.84 6.78 -6.29
N GLN A 175 21.21 5.52 -6.10
CA GLN A 175 20.64 4.50 -5.19
C GLN A 175 19.19 4.71 -4.72
N GLU A 176 18.30 5.23 -5.54
CA GLU A 176 16.88 5.34 -5.24
C GLU A 176 16.26 3.95 -5.34
N GLU A 177 15.50 3.60 -4.31
CA GLU A 177 14.81 2.33 -4.26
C GLU A 177 13.91 2.18 -5.48
N SER A 178 13.98 1.07 -6.17
CA SER A 178 13.08 0.80 -7.30
C SER A 178 11.63 0.79 -6.83
N ILE A 179 10.69 1.16 -7.71
CA ILE A 179 9.23 1.06 -7.44
C ILE A 179 8.88 -0.30 -6.86
N PHE A 180 9.46 -1.37 -7.40
CA PHE A 180 9.24 -2.73 -6.94
C PHE A 180 9.65 -2.92 -5.47
N THR A 181 10.78 -2.36 -5.06
CA THR A 181 11.26 -2.44 -3.67
C THR A 181 10.33 -1.68 -2.72
N THR A 182 9.94 -0.46 -3.08
CA THR A 182 9.02 0.36 -2.30
C THR A 182 7.65 -0.30 -2.17
N LEU A 183 7.08 -0.75 -3.29
CA LEU A 183 5.82 -1.47 -3.30
C LEU A 183 5.89 -2.77 -2.50
N GLY A 184 7.00 -3.49 -2.59
CA GLY A 184 7.26 -4.68 -1.77
C GLY A 184 7.31 -4.39 -0.27
N LYS A 185 7.84 -3.24 0.15
CA LYS A 185 7.79 -2.79 1.55
C LYS A 185 6.37 -2.48 1.99
N ILE A 186 5.60 -1.75 1.17
CA ILE A 186 4.18 -1.45 1.43
C ILE A 186 3.38 -2.75 1.55
N CYS A 187 3.53 -3.68 0.62
CA CYS A 187 2.86 -4.97 0.66
C CYS A 187 3.20 -5.73 1.96
N ARG A 188 4.47 -5.83 2.31
CA ARG A 188 4.90 -6.50 3.56
C ARG A 188 4.30 -5.84 4.81
N SER A 189 4.16 -4.50 4.82
CA SER A 189 3.59 -3.78 5.95
C SER A 189 2.12 -4.11 6.23
N VAL A 190 1.42 -4.72 5.28
CA VAL A 190 0.02 -5.16 5.40
C VAL A 190 -0.15 -6.67 5.21
N ASN A 191 0.91 -7.43 5.49
CA ASN A 191 0.96 -8.89 5.36
C ASN A 191 0.60 -9.39 3.95
N LEU A 192 1.12 -8.72 2.93
CA LEU A 192 1.05 -9.14 1.54
C LEU A 192 2.45 -9.45 1.01
N GLN A 193 2.55 -10.44 0.15
CA GLN A 193 3.77 -10.77 -0.59
C GLN A 193 3.62 -10.32 -2.03
N LEU A 194 4.49 -9.45 -2.50
CA LEU A 194 4.56 -9.07 -3.91
C LEU A 194 5.35 -10.11 -4.70
N VAL A 195 4.72 -10.69 -5.73
CA VAL A 195 5.30 -11.76 -6.55
C VAL A 195 5.31 -11.32 -8.01
N PRO A 196 6.49 -11.15 -8.64
CA PRO A 196 6.55 -10.83 -10.05
C PRO A 196 6.16 -12.06 -10.90
N ILE A 197 5.33 -11.83 -11.93
CA ILE A 197 4.90 -12.84 -12.88
C ILE A 197 4.96 -12.27 -14.31
N ARG A 198 5.24 -13.08 -15.29
CA ARG A 198 5.20 -12.68 -16.70
C ARG A 198 3.82 -13.00 -17.28
N MET A 199 3.19 -12.02 -17.92
CA MET A 199 1.94 -12.22 -18.65
C MET A 199 2.15 -13.01 -19.94
N SER A 200 3.32 -12.85 -20.57
CA SER A 200 3.66 -13.55 -21.79
C SER A 200 3.69 -15.07 -21.60
N GLY A 201 2.80 -15.77 -22.28
CA GLY A 201 2.64 -17.23 -22.18
C GLY A 201 1.88 -17.71 -20.95
N LEU A 202 1.30 -16.80 -20.17
CA LEU A 202 0.48 -17.14 -19.03
C LEU A 202 -0.92 -17.58 -19.50
N GLU A 203 -1.33 -18.76 -19.10
CA GLU A 203 -2.68 -19.27 -19.40
C GLU A 203 -3.72 -18.71 -18.42
N GLU A 204 -3.34 -18.59 -17.15
CA GLU A 204 -4.23 -18.12 -16.08
C GLU A 204 -3.43 -17.47 -14.92
N ILE A 205 -3.97 -16.40 -14.33
CA ILE A 205 -3.43 -15.83 -13.09
C ILE A 205 -3.62 -16.85 -11.96
N PRO A 206 -2.60 -17.13 -11.12
CA PRO A 206 -2.65 -18.17 -10.09
C PRO A 206 -3.90 -18.08 -9.20
N GLU A 207 -4.40 -19.23 -8.74
CA GLU A 207 -5.61 -19.27 -7.90
C GLU A 207 -5.40 -18.63 -6.53
N ASP A 208 -4.18 -18.69 -6.01
CA ASP A 208 -3.78 -18.09 -4.73
C ASP A 208 -3.55 -16.56 -4.81
N ALA A 209 -3.83 -15.95 -5.97
CA ALA A 209 -3.73 -14.51 -6.15
C ALA A 209 -4.79 -13.77 -5.32
N ALA A 210 -4.35 -13.09 -4.28
CA ALA A 210 -5.17 -12.14 -3.53
C ALA A 210 -5.35 -10.81 -4.26
N GLY A 211 -4.52 -10.54 -5.27
CA GLY A 211 -4.61 -9.39 -6.15
C GLY A 211 -3.63 -9.47 -7.31
N PHE A 212 -3.86 -8.62 -8.30
CA PHE A 212 -3.05 -8.49 -9.50
C PHE A 212 -2.76 -7.02 -9.81
N MET A 213 -1.53 -6.70 -10.22
CA MET A 213 -1.10 -5.33 -10.46
C MET A 213 -0.44 -5.15 -11.84
N ILE A 214 -0.72 -4.00 -12.48
CA ILE A 214 0.01 -3.46 -13.62
C ILE A 214 0.39 -2.02 -13.28
N ILE A 215 1.68 -1.73 -13.21
CA ILE A 215 2.19 -0.42 -12.80
C ILE A 215 2.96 0.22 -13.94
N GLY A 216 2.50 1.39 -14.44
CA GLY A 216 3.12 2.09 -15.57
C GLY A 216 3.22 1.17 -16.77
N SER A 217 2.14 0.97 -17.51
CA SER A 217 2.06 0.02 -18.62
C SER A 217 3.12 0.30 -19.69
N LYS A 218 4.27 -0.37 -19.60
CA LYS A 218 5.39 -0.21 -20.54
C LYS A 218 5.08 -0.80 -21.93
N TYR A 219 4.37 -1.92 -21.95
CA TYR A 219 3.96 -2.63 -23.16
C TYR A 219 2.50 -2.99 -23.07
N ASP A 220 1.80 -2.86 -24.19
CA ASP A 220 0.39 -3.27 -24.27
C ASP A 220 0.22 -4.78 -24.06
N LEU A 221 -0.98 -5.18 -23.70
CA LEU A 221 -1.37 -6.58 -23.62
C LEU A 221 -1.57 -7.13 -25.03
N SER A 222 -1.19 -8.38 -25.27
CA SER A 222 -1.69 -9.12 -26.41
C SER A 222 -3.17 -9.47 -26.21
N PRO A 223 -3.91 -9.84 -27.28
CA PRO A 223 -5.29 -10.29 -27.12
C PRO A 223 -5.46 -11.43 -26.12
N GLN A 224 -4.54 -12.40 -26.11
CA GLN A 224 -4.56 -13.54 -25.19
C GLN A 224 -4.34 -13.09 -23.74
N GLU A 225 -3.39 -12.19 -23.49
CA GLU A 225 -3.14 -11.64 -22.16
C GLU A 225 -4.32 -10.82 -21.65
N ALA A 226 -5.00 -10.08 -22.53
CA ALA A 226 -6.24 -9.36 -22.18
C ALA A 226 -7.37 -10.34 -21.80
N GLU A 227 -7.46 -11.50 -22.46
CA GLU A 227 -8.41 -12.55 -22.06
C GLU A 227 -8.05 -13.17 -20.69
N VAL A 228 -6.76 -13.37 -20.39
CA VAL A 228 -6.32 -13.83 -19.05
C VAL A 228 -6.73 -12.84 -17.98
N LEU A 229 -6.53 -11.54 -18.21
CA LEU A 229 -6.95 -10.48 -17.29
C LEU A 229 -8.47 -10.44 -17.13
N GLN A 230 -9.23 -10.61 -18.22
CA GLN A 230 -10.69 -10.66 -18.21
C GLN A 230 -11.21 -11.86 -17.42
N ARG A 231 -10.62 -13.05 -17.58
CA ARG A 231 -10.97 -14.25 -16.79
C ARG A 231 -10.67 -14.04 -15.31
N TYR A 232 -9.53 -13.43 -14.98
CA TYR A 232 -9.21 -13.10 -13.59
C TYR A 232 -10.23 -12.10 -13.00
N TRP A 233 -10.55 -11.03 -13.74
CA TRP A 233 -11.56 -10.06 -13.30
C TRP A 233 -12.92 -10.71 -13.06
N ALA A 234 -13.29 -11.74 -13.80
CA ALA A 234 -14.55 -12.46 -13.61
C ALA A 234 -14.60 -13.30 -12.32
N ARG A 235 -13.49 -13.59 -11.67
CA ARG A 235 -13.45 -14.34 -10.39
C ARG A 235 -14.19 -13.56 -9.28
N PRO A 236 -14.89 -14.26 -8.36
CA PRO A 236 -15.69 -13.60 -7.32
C PRO A 236 -14.97 -12.53 -6.50
N ASN A 237 -13.74 -12.78 -6.11
CA ASN A 237 -12.94 -11.93 -5.22
C ASN A 237 -11.75 -11.26 -5.92
N ALA A 238 -11.83 -11.08 -7.23
CA ALA A 238 -10.76 -10.44 -7.99
C ALA A 238 -10.41 -9.06 -7.43
N ALA A 239 -9.12 -8.77 -7.31
CA ALA A 239 -8.62 -7.45 -6.92
C ALA A 239 -7.54 -7.02 -7.92
N ILE A 240 -7.77 -5.92 -8.62
CA ILE A 240 -6.86 -5.41 -9.65
C ILE A 240 -6.46 -3.99 -9.29
N LEU A 241 -5.16 -3.69 -9.35
CA LEU A 241 -4.64 -2.33 -9.30
C LEU A 241 -3.89 -2.04 -10.60
N ILE A 242 -4.32 -1.00 -11.30
CA ILE A 242 -3.65 -0.50 -12.50
C ILE A 242 -3.24 0.95 -12.23
N MET A 243 -1.99 1.26 -12.52
CA MET A 243 -1.48 2.62 -12.48
C MET A 243 -0.94 2.99 -13.86
N LEU A 244 -1.37 4.13 -14.37
CA LEU A 244 -1.02 4.63 -15.69
C LEU A 244 -0.35 5.99 -15.59
N GLU A 245 0.39 6.33 -16.64
CA GLU A 245 1.05 7.61 -16.82
C GLU A 245 0.89 8.05 -18.30
N PRO A 246 1.11 9.33 -18.64
CA PRO A 246 1.07 9.79 -20.02
C PRO A 246 2.07 9.01 -20.89
N GLN A 247 1.62 8.51 -22.03
CA GLN A 247 2.43 7.71 -22.94
C GLN A 247 2.18 8.12 -24.40
N ASN A 248 3.25 8.14 -25.20
CA ASN A 248 3.12 8.41 -26.64
C ASN A 248 2.30 7.33 -27.36
N ASP A 249 2.51 6.06 -26.98
CA ASP A 249 1.77 4.92 -27.51
C ASP A 249 0.78 4.41 -26.46
N THR A 250 -0.49 4.73 -26.67
CA THR A 250 -1.57 4.29 -25.78
C THR A 250 -1.72 2.76 -25.84
N PRO A 251 -1.73 2.04 -24.71
CA PRO A 251 -1.90 0.59 -24.65
C PRO A 251 -3.34 0.19 -24.99
N LYS A 252 -3.58 -0.12 -26.27
CA LYS A 252 -4.93 -0.27 -26.88
C LYS A 252 -5.75 -1.39 -26.24
N GLN A 253 -5.13 -2.55 -25.96
CA GLN A 253 -5.82 -3.70 -25.39
C GLN A 253 -6.16 -3.46 -23.90
N LEU A 254 -5.22 -2.89 -23.15
CA LEU A 254 -5.47 -2.53 -21.75
C LEU A 254 -6.56 -1.45 -21.65
N TYR A 255 -6.53 -0.42 -22.49
CA TYR A 255 -7.55 0.63 -22.53
C TYR A 255 -8.91 0.07 -22.98
N ARG A 256 -8.93 -0.91 -23.89
CA ARG A 256 -10.16 -1.60 -24.27
C ARG A 256 -10.75 -2.36 -23.09
N PHE A 257 -9.93 -3.15 -22.39
CA PHE A 257 -10.36 -3.85 -21.17
C PHE A 257 -10.98 -2.88 -20.15
N LEU A 258 -10.32 -1.76 -19.87
CA LEU A 258 -10.80 -0.75 -18.93
C LEU A 258 -12.13 -0.12 -19.37
N ARG A 259 -12.25 0.25 -20.65
CA ARG A 259 -13.48 0.82 -21.21
C ARG A 259 -14.66 -0.15 -21.15
N GLU A 260 -14.44 -1.43 -21.38
CA GLU A 260 -15.47 -2.46 -21.24
C GLU A 260 -15.98 -2.63 -19.78
N GLN A 261 -15.22 -2.11 -18.81
CA GLN A 261 -15.62 -2.05 -17.41
C GLN A 261 -16.13 -0.64 -17.00
N GLY A 262 -16.23 0.30 -17.91
CA GLY A 262 -16.72 1.65 -17.65
C GLY A 262 -15.66 2.66 -17.16
N LEU A 263 -14.38 2.33 -17.30
CA LEU A 263 -13.26 3.23 -17.03
C LEU A 263 -12.61 3.67 -18.33
N ARG A 264 -12.54 4.98 -18.58
CA ARG A 264 -11.90 5.54 -19.78
C ARG A 264 -10.70 6.40 -19.41
N PRO A 265 -9.47 5.83 -19.40
CA PRO A 265 -8.25 6.64 -19.33
C PRO A 265 -8.20 7.58 -20.54
N GLN A 266 -7.84 8.84 -20.30
CA GLN A 266 -7.66 9.82 -21.35
C GLN A 266 -6.21 9.82 -21.83
N ASN A 267 -6.00 10.24 -23.08
CA ASN A 267 -4.66 10.44 -23.61
C ASN A 267 -4.30 11.92 -23.46
N ASP A 268 -4.17 12.35 -22.22
CA ASP A 268 -3.86 13.72 -21.87
C ASP A 268 -2.79 13.75 -20.78
N ARG A 269 -2.32 14.94 -20.47
CA ARG A 269 -1.45 15.20 -19.33
C ARG A 269 -2.08 16.29 -18.47
N VAL A 270 -2.26 15.99 -17.20
CA VAL A 270 -2.86 16.94 -16.25
C VAL A 270 -1.91 18.10 -16.00
N MET A 271 -2.38 19.32 -16.25
CA MET A 271 -1.62 20.56 -16.14
C MET A 271 -2.41 21.65 -15.41
N LEU A 272 -1.70 22.61 -14.81
CA LEU A 272 -2.31 23.76 -14.14
C LEU A 272 -2.54 24.90 -15.15
N ARG A 273 -3.76 25.45 -15.18
CA ARG A 273 -4.23 26.41 -16.20
C ARG A 273 -3.44 27.72 -16.26
N ASN A 274 -2.96 28.25 -15.13
CA ASN A 274 -2.45 29.63 -15.02
C ASN A 274 -0.93 29.75 -14.79
N ARG A 275 -0.14 28.71 -15.00
CA ARG A 275 1.30 28.77 -14.69
C ARG A 275 2.22 28.84 -15.90
N GLY A 276 1.77 29.35 -17.06
CA GLY A 276 2.66 29.50 -18.23
C GLY A 276 3.58 28.28 -18.39
N ASN A 277 4.31 28.07 -19.40
CA ASN A 277 5.18 26.95 -19.80
C ASN A 277 5.90 26.07 -18.74
N ARG A 278 5.55 26.09 -17.47
CA ARG A 278 6.12 25.20 -16.44
C ARG A 278 5.22 23.99 -16.30
N SER A 279 5.73 22.85 -16.75
CA SER A 279 5.14 21.57 -16.37
C SER A 279 5.08 21.49 -14.84
N VAL A 280 3.88 21.30 -14.32
CA VAL A 280 3.67 21.14 -12.87
C VAL A 280 3.84 19.65 -12.59
N PHE A 281 4.94 19.30 -11.95
CA PHE A 281 5.20 17.93 -11.51
C PHE A 281 4.52 17.59 -10.18
N GLU A 282 3.76 18.53 -9.61
CA GLU A 282 3.00 18.32 -8.38
C GLU A 282 1.55 18.74 -8.62
N ILE A 283 0.65 17.80 -8.50
CA ILE A 283 -0.79 17.99 -8.71
C ILE A 283 -1.49 17.87 -7.36
N ASN A 284 -2.17 18.93 -6.94
CA ASN A 284 -3.02 18.88 -5.77
C ASN A 284 -4.34 18.18 -6.11
N SER A 285 -4.58 17.06 -5.47
CA SER A 285 -5.81 16.31 -5.59
C SER A 285 -6.52 16.17 -4.25
N ILE A 286 -7.83 15.96 -4.32
CA ILE A 286 -8.72 15.84 -3.16
C ILE A 286 -9.27 14.42 -3.14
N PHE A 287 -9.29 13.80 -1.97
CA PHE A 287 -9.93 12.50 -1.79
C PHE A 287 -11.45 12.61 -1.85
N ALA A 288 -12.07 11.82 -2.71
CA ALA A 288 -13.51 11.73 -2.80
C ALA A 288 -14.06 10.83 -1.66
N PRO A 289 -15.18 11.20 -1.00
CA PRO A 289 -15.74 10.45 0.14
C PRO A 289 -16.51 9.19 -0.26
N SER A 290 -16.23 8.66 -1.43
CA SER A 290 -17.07 7.64 -2.09
C SER A 290 -16.95 6.26 -1.46
N LEU A 291 -15.78 5.92 -0.92
CA LEU A 291 -15.50 4.62 -0.32
C LEU A 291 -14.99 4.77 1.11
N ASN A 292 -15.13 3.72 1.93
CA ASN A 292 -14.64 3.74 3.30
C ASN A 292 -13.14 3.97 3.39
N CYS A 293 -12.36 3.48 2.41
CA CYS A 293 -10.90 3.69 2.37
C CYS A 293 -10.49 5.14 2.10
N THR A 294 -11.35 5.97 1.50
CA THR A 294 -11.10 7.40 1.24
C THR A 294 -11.86 8.32 2.19
N ARG A 295 -12.84 7.79 2.92
CA ARG A 295 -13.71 8.59 3.80
C ARG A 295 -12.94 9.31 4.91
N GLU A 296 -11.93 8.66 5.48
CA GLU A 296 -11.10 9.24 6.56
C GLU A 296 -10.25 10.40 6.04
N PHE A 297 -9.97 10.44 4.73
CA PHE A 297 -9.21 11.50 4.07
C PHE A 297 -10.10 12.55 3.39
N TRP A 298 -11.40 12.49 3.59
CA TRP A 298 -12.33 13.44 2.98
C TRP A 298 -11.95 14.88 3.29
N ASN A 299 -11.97 15.73 2.27
CA ASN A 299 -11.49 17.11 2.31
C ASN A 299 -9.99 17.29 2.60
N SER A 300 -9.21 16.23 2.76
CA SER A 300 -7.77 16.37 2.74
C SER A 300 -7.27 16.41 1.30
N SER A 301 -6.28 17.26 1.06
CA SER A 301 -5.55 17.30 -0.20
C SER A 301 -4.30 16.43 -0.12
N THR A 302 -3.92 15.84 -1.24
CA THR A 302 -2.63 15.17 -1.40
C THR A 302 -1.94 15.71 -2.65
N GLY A 303 -0.63 15.93 -2.55
CA GLY A 303 0.22 16.22 -3.69
C GLY A 303 0.54 14.91 -4.42
N LEU A 304 0.30 14.88 -5.73
CA LEU A 304 0.78 13.81 -6.61
C LEU A 304 1.98 14.35 -7.37
N GLU A 305 3.12 13.76 -7.14
CA GLU A 305 4.32 14.08 -7.92
C GLU A 305 4.28 13.39 -9.29
N GLY A 306 5.01 13.94 -10.26
CA GLY A 306 5.14 13.38 -11.61
C GLY A 306 3.96 13.66 -12.51
N GLU A 307 3.96 12.97 -13.63
CA GLU A 307 2.97 13.15 -14.70
C GLU A 307 1.71 12.33 -14.42
N SER A 308 0.55 12.92 -14.70
CA SER A 308 -0.73 12.25 -14.51
C SER A 308 -1.61 12.35 -15.74
N ILE A 309 -2.43 11.33 -15.94
CA ILE A 309 -3.53 11.33 -16.93
C ILE A 309 -4.87 11.48 -16.24
N SER A 310 -5.85 12.02 -16.93
CA SER A 310 -7.22 12.06 -16.45
C SER A 310 -8.00 10.78 -16.79
N LEU A 311 -9.07 10.56 -16.04
CA LEU A 311 -9.95 9.40 -16.16
C LEU A 311 -11.40 9.87 -16.31
N ILE A 312 -12.20 9.15 -17.09
CA ILE A 312 -13.65 9.34 -17.15
C ILE A 312 -14.35 8.07 -16.68
N LEU A 313 -15.36 8.22 -15.85
CA LEU A 313 -16.28 7.15 -15.45
C LEU A 313 -17.52 7.17 -16.34
N ASP A 314 -17.83 6.02 -16.91
CA ASP A 314 -19.06 5.80 -17.67
C ASP A 314 -20.18 5.34 -16.72
N SER A 315 -20.80 6.32 -16.03
CA SER A 315 -21.84 6.02 -15.02
C SER A 315 -23.14 5.48 -15.62
N ASP A 316 -23.42 5.76 -16.89
CA ASP A 316 -24.70 5.46 -17.53
C ASP A 316 -24.62 4.24 -18.48
N ASN A 317 -23.67 3.35 -18.27
CA ASN A 317 -23.47 2.20 -19.15
C ASN A 317 -24.35 1.01 -18.70
N ALA A 318 -25.39 0.70 -19.48
CA ALA A 318 -26.27 -0.46 -19.23
C ALA A 318 -25.51 -1.80 -19.08
N ALA A 319 -24.33 -1.93 -19.70
CA ALA A 319 -23.49 -3.10 -19.55
C ALA A 319 -22.87 -3.18 -18.13
N MET A 320 -22.64 -2.05 -17.46
CA MET A 320 -22.16 -2.03 -16.06
C MET A 320 -23.25 -2.49 -15.10
N GLU A 321 -24.50 -2.06 -15.31
CA GLU A 321 -25.63 -2.52 -14.51
C GLU A 321 -25.83 -4.04 -14.62
N GLN A 322 -25.76 -4.58 -15.84
CA GLN A 322 -25.86 -6.02 -16.09
C GLN A 322 -24.73 -6.80 -15.38
N LYS A 323 -23.53 -6.26 -15.37
CA LYS A 323 -22.36 -6.84 -14.69
C LYS A 323 -22.32 -6.53 -13.19
N ARG A 324 -23.28 -5.74 -12.66
CA ARG A 324 -23.31 -5.23 -11.28
C ARG A 324 -22.02 -4.51 -10.91
N ILE A 325 -21.53 -3.64 -11.79
CA ILE A 325 -20.34 -2.83 -11.57
C ILE A 325 -20.78 -1.44 -11.15
N THR A 326 -20.28 -0.98 -9.99
CA THR A 326 -20.51 0.37 -9.49
C THR A 326 -19.19 1.15 -9.49
N PRO A 327 -19.12 2.29 -10.20
CA PRO A 327 -17.93 3.13 -10.24
C PRO A 327 -17.90 4.12 -9.07
N TYR A 328 -16.69 4.42 -8.59
CA TYR A 328 -16.45 5.36 -7.51
C TYR A 328 -15.24 6.25 -7.84
N PRO A 329 -15.36 7.58 -7.80
CA PRO A 329 -14.20 8.46 -7.82
C PRO A 329 -13.37 8.28 -6.54
N LEU A 330 -12.04 8.35 -6.64
CA LEU A 330 -11.13 8.28 -5.50
C LEU A 330 -10.35 9.59 -5.32
N LEU A 331 -9.78 10.11 -6.41
CA LEU A 331 -8.94 11.31 -6.42
C LEU A 331 -9.41 12.24 -7.53
N VAL A 332 -9.63 13.50 -7.19
CA VAL A 332 -10.13 14.53 -8.09
C VAL A 332 -9.31 15.81 -7.92
N THR A 333 -8.96 16.48 -9.03
CA THR A 333 -8.29 17.79 -8.98
C THR A 333 -9.27 18.91 -8.68
N THR A 334 -8.75 20.11 -8.43
CA THR A 334 -9.53 21.36 -8.46
C THR A 334 -9.81 21.81 -9.89
N GLU A 335 -10.66 22.84 -10.05
CA GLU A 335 -11.02 23.43 -11.36
C GLU A 335 -9.86 24.13 -12.08
N ASP A 336 -8.78 24.43 -11.36
CA ASP A 336 -7.60 25.08 -11.92
C ASP A 336 -6.77 24.19 -12.85
N TYR A 337 -7.05 22.90 -12.84
CA TYR A 337 -6.35 21.93 -13.69
C TYR A 337 -7.12 21.65 -14.99
N TYR A 338 -6.39 21.17 -15.99
CA TYR A 338 -6.94 20.68 -17.25
C TYR A 338 -6.09 19.54 -17.79
N GLY A 339 -6.65 18.71 -18.65
CA GLY A 339 -5.95 17.63 -19.34
C GLY A 339 -5.49 18.10 -20.71
N GLU A 340 -4.21 18.41 -20.87
CA GLU A 340 -3.58 18.82 -22.13
C GLU A 340 -3.43 17.61 -23.06
N THR A 341 -4.09 17.64 -24.21
CA THR A 341 -4.06 16.54 -25.18
C THR A 341 -2.85 16.58 -26.09
N LYS A 342 -2.25 17.77 -26.28
CA LYS A 342 -1.05 18.00 -27.09
C LYS A 342 0.20 18.22 -26.24
N TYR A 343 0.33 17.54 -25.13
CA TYR A 343 1.38 17.73 -24.11
C TYR A 343 2.82 17.57 -24.65
N ASN A 344 3.02 17.06 -25.85
CA ASN A 344 4.31 17.02 -26.54
C ASN A 344 4.64 18.32 -27.28
N GLN A 345 3.72 19.30 -27.35
CA GLN A 345 3.91 20.58 -28.02
C GLN A 345 4.06 21.69 -26.95
N PHE A 346 5.03 22.58 -27.14
CA PHE A 346 5.25 23.73 -26.29
C PHE A 346 5.12 25.05 -27.06
N PRO A 347 4.57 26.12 -26.47
CA PRO A 347 3.99 26.18 -25.12
C PRO A 347 2.62 25.50 -25.05
N ALA A 348 2.38 24.76 -23.97
CA ALA A 348 1.06 24.21 -23.68
C ALA A 348 0.13 25.35 -23.23
N GLN A 349 -1.05 25.45 -23.84
CA GLN A 349 -2.09 26.43 -23.51
C GLN A 349 -3.44 25.75 -23.58
N PHE A 350 -4.26 25.95 -22.56
CA PHE A 350 -5.60 25.39 -22.54
C PHE A 350 -6.44 25.79 -23.75
N ASP A 351 -6.90 24.83 -24.52
CA ASP A 351 -7.87 24.98 -25.60
C ASP A 351 -9.16 24.21 -25.26
N ALA A 352 -10.23 24.95 -24.99
CA ALA A 352 -11.54 24.39 -24.61
C ALA A 352 -12.17 23.44 -25.67
N ARG A 353 -11.65 23.43 -26.89
CA ARG A 353 -12.14 22.56 -27.97
C ARG A 353 -11.42 21.22 -28.04
N GLU A 354 -10.20 21.16 -27.52
CA GLU A 354 -9.31 20.00 -27.67
C GLU A 354 -9.00 19.38 -26.30
N ASP A 355 -8.89 20.21 -25.26
CA ASP A 355 -8.45 19.78 -23.93
C ASP A 355 -9.61 19.41 -23.01
N ASN A 356 -9.31 18.54 -22.03
CA ASN A 356 -10.25 18.14 -21.01
C ASN A 356 -10.31 19.20 -19.90
N PRO A 357 -11.46 19.88 -19.67
CA PRO A 357 -11.56 20.88 -18.62
C PRO A 357 -11.60 20.23 -17.23
N GLY A 358 -11.04 20.91 -16.22
CA GLY A 358 -11.18 20.49 -14.81
C GLY A 358 -12.58 20.77 -14.22
N PRO A 359 -12.93 20.17 -13.08
CA PRO A 359 -12.07 19.28 -12.29
C PRO A 359 -11.86 17.91 -12.95
N LEU A 360 -10.66 17.36 -12.84
CA LEU A 360 -10.29 16.08 -13.45
C LEU A 360 -10.24 14.97 -12.42
N MET A 361 -10.70 13.78 -12.79
CA MET A 361 -10.51 12.58 -12.00
C MET A 361 -9.14 11.96 -12.34
N ILE A 362 -8.35 11.67 -11.31
CA ILE A 362 -7.05 10.99 -11.46
C ILE A 362 -7.09 9.58 -10.89
N GLY A 363 -8.00 9.30 -9.97
CA GLY A 363 -8.16 7.99 -9.37
C GLY A 363 -9.61 7.55 -9.32
N ALA A 364 -9.88 6.29 -9.68
CA ALA A 364 -11.21 5.70 -9.66
C ALA A 364 -11.16 4.24 -9.20
N ALA A 365 -12.26 3.77 -8.61
CA ALA A 365 -12.45 2.36 -8.28
C ALA A 365 -13.74 1.84 -8.90
N LEU A 366 -13.71 0.57 -9.31
CA LEU A 366 -14.89 -0.20 -9.67
C LEU A 366 -15.12 -1.30 -8.65
N ILE A 367 -16.33 -1.42 -8.20
CA ILE A 367 -16.77 -2.51 -7.34
C ILE A 367 -17.78 -3.35 -8.11
N ARG A 368 -17.46 -4.64 -8.29
CA ARG A 368 -18.34 -5.59 -8.96
C ARG A 368 -18.98 -6.50 -7.92
N GLY A 369 -20.30 -6.52 -7.85
CA GLY A 369 -21.09 -7.26 -6.87
C GLY A 369 -21.95 -6.34 -6.02
N ASN A 370 -22.27 -6.73 -4.78
CA ASN A 370 -23.07 -5.90 -3.89
C ASN A 370 -22.23 -4.79 -3.24
N ALA A 371 -22.43 -3.56 -3.65
CA ALA A 371 -21.67 -2.40 -3.17
C ALA A 371 -21.84 -2.15 -1.65
N GLY A 372 -22.97 -2.57 -1.06
CA GLY A 372 -23.22 -2.46 0.37
C GLY A 372 -22.29 -3.31 1.25
N ASP A 373 -21.70 -4.36 0.68
CA ASP A 373 -20.87 -5.33 1.40
C ASP A 373 -19.36 -5.22 1.09
N VAL A 374 -18.92 -4.11 0.54
CA VAL A 374 -17.54 -3.89 0.05
C VAL A 374 -16.47 -4.30 1.07
N ASN A 375 -16.72 -4.11 2.36
CA ASN A 375 -15.76 -4.41 3.43
C ASN A 375 -15.91 -5.81 4.03
N GLN A 376 -17.02 -6.51 3.75
CA GLN A 376 -17.36 -7.77 4.41
C GLN A 376 -17.49 -8.95 3.44
N ASN A 377 -17.74 -8.70 2.16
CA ASN A 377 -18.03 -9.74 1.20
C ASN A 377 -16.77 -10.19 0.43
N LYS A 378 -16.33 -11.42 0.67
CA LYS A 378 -15.20 -12.06 -0.04
C LYS A 378 -15.50 -12.32 -1.52
N THR A 379 -16.73 -12.13 -1.98
CA THR A 379 -17.16 -12.34 -3.37
C THR A 379 -17.16 -11.07 -4.21
N THR A 380 -16.79 -9.93 -3.63
CA THR A 380 -16.81 -8.64 -4.32
C THR A 380 -15.52 -8.43 -5.14
N GLY A 381 -15.65 -8.27 -6.46
CA GLY A 381 -14.53 -7.87 -7.33
C GLY A 381 -14.20 -6.39 -7.18
N ARG A 382 -12.91 -6.04 -7.16
CA ARG A 382 -12.41 -4.68 -6.99
C ARG A 382 -11.37 -4.36 -8.06
N LEU A 383 -11.54 -3.24 -8.75
CA LEU A 383 -10.55 -2.72 -9.67
C LEU A 383 -10.28 -1.26 -9.31
N VAL A 384 -9.02 -0.92 -9.10
CA VAL A 384 -8.57 0.45 -8.86
C VAL A 384 -7.70 0.88 -10.03
N LEU A 385 -8.00 2.04 -10.58
CA LEU A 385 -7.21 2.69 -11.60
C LEU A 385 -6.73 4.04 -11.09
N LEU A 386 -5.42 4.26 -11.15
CA LEU A 386 -4.78 5.54 -10.86
C LEU A 386 -4.08 6.06 -12.12
N GLY A 387 -4.34 7.30 -12.48
CA GLY A 387 -3.69 7.99 -13.57
C GLY A 387 -2.35 8.63 -13.19
N ASN A 388 -1.63 8.02 -12.26
CA ASN A 388 -0.32 8.48 -11.79
C ASN A 388 0.46 7.29 -11.22
N THR A 389 1.74 7.15 -11.58
CA THR A 389 2.63 6.10 -11.06
C THR A 389 3.56 6.59 -9.96
N CYS A 390 3.80 7.90 -9.90
CA CYS A 390 4.71 8.51 -8.92
C CYS A 390 4.16 8.54 -7.50
N LEU A 391 2.88 8.24 -7.30
CA LEU A 391 2.28 8.05 -5.98
C LEU A 391 3.06 7.00 -5.12
N LEU A 392 3.75 6.08 -5.76
CA LEU A 392 4.59 5.07 -5.10
C LEU A 392 5.95 5.62 -4.65
N TYR A 393 6.37 6.79 -5.14
CA TYR A 393 7.63 7.45 -4.78
C TYR A 393 7.48 8.50 -3.70
N THR A 394 6.27 9.01 -3.46
CA THR A 394 6.02 10.01 -2.42
C THR A 394 6.11 9.36 -1.05
N SER A 395 7.26 9.52 -0.41
CA SER A 395 7.35 9.34 1.04
C SER A 395 6.43 10.36 1.69
N PRO A 396 5.61 9.98 2.70
CA PRO A 396 4.76 10.96 3.38
C PRO A 396 5.65 12.09 3.91
N SER A 397 5.38 13.30 3.42
CA SER A 397 6.11 14.49 3.85
C SER A 397 5.93 14.68 5.36
N PRO A 398 6.98 15.02 6.12
CA PRO A 398 6.86 15.32 7.55
C PRO A 398 5.96 16.52 7.88
N ARG A 399 5.41 17.21 6.88
CA ARG A 399 4.57 18.41 7.05
C ARG A 399 3.14 18.12 7.45
N ASP A 400 2.66 16.88 7.30
CA ASP A 400 1.27 16.53 7.59
C ASP A 400 1.03 16.08 9.04
N CYS A 401 1.99 16.34 9.93
CA CYS A 401 1.90 16.08 11.38
C CYS A 401 1.99 17.40 12.18
N SER A 402 1.31 18.46 11.75
CA SER A 402 1.18 19.67 12.56
C SER A 402 -0.25 19.86 13.07
#